data_77a76b6789e3f3dbb56befedb2ebe7c1
#
_entry.id   77a76b6789e3f3dbb56befedb2ebe7c1
#
_cell.length_a   1.000
_cell.length_b   1.000
_cell.length_c   1.000
_cell.angle_alpha   90.00
_cell.angle_beta   90.00
_cell.angle_gamma   90.00
#
_symmetry.space_group_name_H-M   'P 1'
#
loop_
_entity.id
_entity.type
_entity.pdbx_description
1 polymer ?
#
loop_
_entity_poly.entity_id
_entity_poly.type
_entity_poly.pdbx_seq_one_letter_code
_entity_poly.pdbx_strand_id
1 'polypeptide(L)'
;MQYLDAISKNDRMISVRFQGKPFNITVIQVYAPTSNAEEAEVERFYEDLQDLLELTPPKDVLFILGDWNAKVGSQETPGVTGKFGLGIRNEAGQRLIEFCQENALVIANTLFQQHL
;
A
#
# COMPACT_ATOMS: atom_id res chain seq x y z
N MET A 1 10.97 16.15 -12.63
CA MET A 1 9.76 15.32 -12.85
C MET A 1 8.54 16.21 -12.78
N GLN A 2 7.71 16.14 -13.79
CA GLN A 2 6.56 17.04 -13.89
C GLN A 2 5.32 16.38 -13.28
N TYR A 3 4.64 17.16 -12.44
CA TYR A 3 3.35 16.79 -11.89
C TYR A 3 2.27 16.80 -12.98
N LEU A 4 1.43 15.75 -13.03
CA LEU A 4 0.36 15.62 -14.02
C LEU A 4 -1.02 15.80 -13.41
N ASP A 5 -1.31 15.14 -12.27
CA ASP A 5 -2.65 15.05 -11.73
C ASP A 5 -2.64 14.62 -10.27
N ALA A 6 -3.69 14.96 -9.54
CA ALA A 6 -3.89 14.50 -8.18
C ALA A 6 -5.37 14.20 -7.92
N ILE A 7 -5.63 13.13 -7.17
CA ILE A 7 -6.96 12.74 -6.73
C ILE A 7 -6.95 12.62 -5.21
N SER A 8 -7.69 13.48 -4.52
CA SER A 8 -7.92 13.34 -3.09
C SER A 8 -9.18 12.52 -2.88
N LYS A 9 -9.00 11.25 -2.49
CA LYS A 9 -10.12 10.32 -2.34
C LYS A 9 -10.92 10.61 -1.06
N ASN A 10 -10.20 10.83 0.05
CA ASN A 10 -10.78 11.13 1.36
C ASN A 10 -9.67 11.64 2.28
N ASP A 11 -9.93 11.73 3.60
CA ASP A 11 -8.95 12.20 4.59
C ASP A 11 -7.76 11.26 4.77
N ARG A 12 -7.84 10.03 4.28
CA ARG A 12 -6.85 8.99 4.52
C ARG A 12 -5.98 8.68 3.33
N MET A 13 -6.29 9.21 2.14
CA MET A 13 -5.51 8.85 0.96
C MET A 13 -5.60 9.87 -0.17
N ILE A 14 -4.48 10.03 -0.84
CA ILE A 14 -4.37 10.87 -2.02
C ILE A 14 -3.49 10.17 -3.04
N SER A 15 -3.85 10.29 -4.31
CA SER A 15 -3.07 9.78 -5.44
C SER A 15 -2.52 10.94 -6.24
N VAL A 16 -1.22 10.89 -6.57
CA VAL A 16 -0.54 11.92 -7.37
C VAL A 16 0.18 11.23 -8.52
N ARG A 17 0.02 11.76 -9.74
CA ARG A 17 0.71 11.26 -10.91
C ARG A 17 1.81 12.21 -11.34
N PHE A 18 2.94 11.65 -11.73
CA PHE A 18 4.09 12.38 -12.26
C PHE A 18 4.47 11.84 -13.62
N GLN A 19 4.91 12.73 -14.48
CA GLN A 19 5.47 12.35 -15.77
C GLN A 19 6.83 11.67 -15.55
N GLY A 20 7.02 10.53 -16.20
CA GLY A 20 8.28 9.79 -16.19
C GLY A 20 8.60 9.25 -17.57
N LYS A 21 9.79 8.69 -17.71
CA LYS A 21 10.22 8.00 -18.94
C LYS A 21 10.93 6.72 -18.57
N PRO A 22 10.57 5.60 -19.17
CA PRO A 22 9.55 5.41 -20.22
C PRO A 22 8.11 5.37 -19.70
N PHE A 23 7.89 5.34 -18.37
CA PHE A 23 6.55 5.22 -17.77
C PHE A 23 6.28 6.37 -16.82
N ASN A 24 5.02 6.79 -16.76
CA ASN A 24 4.57 7.69 -15.70
C ASN A 24 4.52 6.98 -14.37
N ILE A 25 4.51 7.74 -13.29
CA ILE A 25 4.54 7.22 -11.93
C ILE A 25 3.30 7.69 -11.19
N THR A 26 2.60 6.77 -10.54
CA THR A 26 1.54 7.08 -9.60
C THR A 26 2.04 6.80 -8.19
N VAL A 27 1.92 7.77 -7.31
CA VAL A 27 2.21 7.61 -5.89
C VAL A 27 0.92 7.82 -5.12
N ILE A 28 0.50 6.79 -4.36
CA ILE A 28 -0.64 6.89 -3.47
C ILE A 28 -0.10 6.96 -2.05
N GLN A 29 -0.48 8.00 -1.32
CA GLN A 29 -0.13 8.12 0.09
C GLN A 29 -1.35 7.81 0.93
N VAL A 30 -1.18 6.95 1.94
CA VAL A 30 -2.27 6.46 2.77
C VAL A 30 -1.97 6.64 4.26
N TYR A 31 -3.03 6.75 5.02
CA TYR A 31 -3.03 6.70 6.47
C TYR A 31 -4.13 5.72 6.89
N ALA A 32 -3.74 4.48 7.16
CA ALA A 32 -4.70 3.42 7.48
C ALA A 32 -5.33 3.63 8.87
N PRO A 33 -6.54 3.09 9.11
CA PRO A 33 -7.12 3.08 10.44
C PRO A 33 -6.19 2.39 11.44
N THR A 34 -6.29 2.80 12.71
CA THR A 34 -5.50 2.19 13.77
C THR A 34 -5.96 0.76 14.05
N SER A 35 -5.14 -0.02 14.77
CA SER A 35 -5.44 -1.41 15.09
C SER A 35 -6.72 -1.59 15.92
N ASN A 36 -7.20 -0.52 16.56
CA ASN A 36 -8.45 -0.55 17.35
C ASN A 36 -9.69 -0.14 16.55
N ALA A 37 -9.54 0.15 15.26
CA ALA A 37 -10.65 0.56 14.43
C ALA A 37 -11.66 -0.58 14.24
N GLU A 38 -12.91 -0.21 14.05
CA GLU A 38 -13.96 -1.19 13.76
C GLU A 38 -13.70 -1.83 12.38
N GLU A 39 -14.14 -3.08 12.25
CA GLU A 39 -13.97 -3.83 11.00
C GLU A 39 -14.57 -3.11 9.80
N ALA A 40 -15.73 -2.48 9.97
CA ALA A 40 -16.38 -1.73 8.90
C ALA A 40 -15.52 -0.56 8.42
N GLU A 41 -14.79 0.11 9.32
CA GLU A 41 -13.89 1.20 8.97
C GLU A 41 -12.68 0.69 8.17
N VAL A 42 -12.14 -0.45 8.57
CA VAL A 42 -11.02 -1.09 7.87
C VAL A 42 -11.45 -1.51 6.46
N GLU A 43 -12.60 -2.14 6.33
CA GLU A 43 -13.13 -2.55 5.03
C GLU A 43 -13.36 -1.35 4.11
N ARG A 44 -13.91 -0.26 4.66
CA ARG A 44 -14.11 0.99 3.91
C ARG A 44 -12.79 1.56 3.38
N PHE A 45 -11.76 1.52 4.23
CA PHE A 45 -10.43 1.98 3.83
C PHE A 45 -9.91 1.20 2.62
N TYR A 46 -9.99 -0.13 2.66
CA TYR A 46 -9.49 -0.95 1.56
C TYR A 46 -10.37 -0.86 0.31
N GLU A 47 -11.67 -0.67 0.45
CA GLU A 47 -12.54 -0.41 -0.69
C GLU A 47 -12.17 0.90 -1.38
N ASP A 48 -11.95 1.95 -0.62
CA ASP A 48 -11.55 3.26 -1.16
C ASP A 48 -10.19 3.18 -1.85
N LEU A 49 -9.25 2.44 -1.26
CA LEU A 49 -7.94 2.22 -1.87
C LEU A 49 -8.04 1.41 -3.16
N GLN A 50 -8.90 0.39 -3.18
CA GLN A 50 -9.15 -0.38 -4.39
C GLN A 50 -9.71 0.52 -5.51
N ASP A 51 -10.62 1.42 -5.18
CA ASP A 51 -11.15 2.39 -6.15
C ASP A 51 -10.04 3.24 -6.77
N LEU A 52 -9.09 3.72 -5.94
CA LEU A 52 -7.95 4.48 -6.45
C LEU A 52 -7.06 3.63 -7.36
N LEU A 53 -6.83 2.37 -7.01
CA LEU A 53 -6.04 1.47 -7.84
C LEU A 53 -6.68 1.26 -9.19
N GLU A 54 -8.00 1.11 -9.23
CA GLU A 54 -8.73 0.95 -10.48
C GLU A 54 -8.69 2.19 -11.38
N LEU A 55 -8.52 3.38 -10.78
CA LEU A 55 -8.34 4.62 -11.52
C LEU A 55 -6.91 4.84 -12.00
N THR A 56 -5.95 4.07 -11.48
CA THR A 56 -4.55 4.21 -11.84
C THR A 56 -4.32 3.60 -13.22
N PRO A 57 -3.69 4.35 -14.15
CA PRO A 57 -3.38 3.80 -15.47
C PRO A 57 -2.51 2.53 -15.37
N PRO A 58 -2.85 1.46 -16.08
CA PRO A 58 -2.16 0.17 -15.93
C PRO A 58 -0.69 0.20 -16.32
N LYS A 59 -0.26 1.16 -17.12
CA LYS A 59 1.14 1.30 -17.52
C LYS A 59 1.98 2.12 -16.55
N ASP A 60 1.36 2.80 -15.59
CA ASP A 60 2.08 3.57 -14.61
C ASP A 60 2.84 2.65 -13.64
N VAL A 61 4.02 3.10 -13.22
CA VAL A 61 4.70 2.50 -12.08
C VAL A 61 3.97 2.99 -10.83
N LEU A 62 3.55 2.08 -9.96
CA LEU A 62 2.74 2.40 -8.80
C LEU A 62 3.54 2.22 -7.51
N PHE A 63 3.55 3.26 -6.68
CA PHE A 63 4.03 3.20 -5.30
C PHE A 63 2.89 3.55 -4.36
N ILE A 64 2.74 2.79 -3.30
CA ILE A 64 1.80 3.10 -2.23
C ILE A 64 2.60 3.27 -0.95
N LEU A 65 2.58 4.47 -0.40
CA LEU A 65 3.40 4.87 0.75
C LEU A 65 2.50 5.30 1.90
N GLY A 66 3.00 5.21 3.10
CA GLY A 66 2.32 5.81 4.24
C GLY A 66 2.36 4.94 5.49
N ASP A 67 1.46 5.26 6.43
CA ASP A 67 1.32 4.53 7.67
C ASP A 67 0.16 3.53 7.56
N TRP A 68 0.51 2.26 7.59
CA TRP A 68 -0.45 1.18 7.43
C TRP A 68 -1.02 0.68 8.75
N ASN A 69 -0.45 1.13 9.88
CA ASN A 69 -0.84 0.65 11.21
C ASN A 69 -0.91 -0.88 11.28
N ALA A 70 0.05 -1.55 10.64
CA ALA A 70 0.04 -2.99 10.42
C ALA A 70 1.42 -3.58 10.62
N LYS A 71 1.48 -4.80 11.16
CA LYS A 71 2.71 -5.56 11.30
C LYS A 71 2.59 -6.84 10.49
N VAL A 72 3.49 -7.02 9.52
CA VAL A 72 3.45 -8.19 8.63
C VAL A 72 4.37 -9.31 9.09
N GLY A 73 5.34 -9.01 9.96
CA GLY A 73 6.24 -10.02 10.52
C GLY A 73 7.27 -10.53 9.54
N SER A 74 8.05 -11.53 9.98
CA SER A 74 9.12 -12.12 9.19
C SER A 74 8.73 -13.39 8.44
N GLN A 75 7.53 -13.89 8.62
CA GLN A 75 7.03 -15.03 7.88
C GLN A 75 6.75 -14.64 6.43
N GLU A 76 7.41 -15.31 5.51
CA GLU A 76 7.27 -14.99 4.10
C GLU A 76 5.89 -15.37 3.56
N THR A 77 5.33 -14.48 2.74
CA THR A 77 4.18 -14.78 1.89
C THR A 77 4.67 -14.65 0.45
N PRO A 78 4.76 -15.74 -0.31
CA PRO A 78 5.34 -15.69 -1.66
C PRO A 78 4.69 -14.64 -2.55
N GLY A 79 5.54 -13.84 -3.20
CA GLY A 79 5.09 -12.78 -4.11
C GLY A 79 4.64 -11.50 -3.41
N VAL A 80 4.59 -11.45 -2.08
CA VAL A 80 4.13 -10.27 -1.32
C VAL A 80 5.17 -9.80 -0.31
N THR A 81 5.62 -10.68 0.60
CA THR A 81 6.57 -10.32 1.65
C THR A 81 7.81 -11.19 1.60
N GLY A 82 8.96 -10.60 1.94
CA GLY A 82 10.18 -11.31 2.21
C GLY A 82 10.34 -11.62 3.71
N LYS A 83 11.53 -12.07 4.10
CA LYS A 83 11.82 -12.54 5.46
C LYS A 83 12.26 -11.46 6.43
N PHE A 84 12.41 -10.22 6.00
CA PHE A 84 12.97 -9.13 6.80
C PHE A 84 11.92 -8.21 7.42
N GLY A 85 10.65 -8.61 7.44
CA GLY A 85 9.61 -7.85 8.13
C GLY A 85 9.85 -7.87 9.65
N LEU A 86 9.45 -6.78 10.31
CA LEU A 86 9.66 -6.60 11.74
C LEU A 86 8.42 -6.99 12.54
N GLY A 87 8.65 -7.42 13.77
CA GLY A 87 7.59 -7.75 14.72
C GLY A 87 6.89 -9.07 14.40
N ILE A 88 5.72 -9.25 15.02
CA ILE A 88 4.86 -10.41 14.82
C ILE A 88 3.65 -9.96 14.01
N ARG A 89 3.28 -10.75 13.00
CA ARG A 89 2.13 -10.43 12.15
C ARG A 89 0.86 -10.30 13.00
N ASN A 90 0.16 -9.20 12.82
CA ASN A 90 -1.13 -8.97 13.47
C ASN A 90 -2.27 -9.03 12.43
N GLU A 91 -3.51 -8.85 12.88
CA GLU A 91 -4.67 -8.90 11.99
C GLU A 91 -4.60 -7.83 10.91
N ALA A 92 -4.16 -6.62 11.27
CA ALA A 92 -4.00 -5.53 10.30
C ALA A 92 -2.95 -5.89 9.24
N GLY A 93 -1.85 -6.54 9.64
CA GLY A 93 -0.83 -7.04 8.72
C GLY A 93 -1.35 -8.12 7.79
N GLN A 94 -2.14 -9.05 8.32
CA GLN A 94 -2.76 -10.08 7.51
C GLN A 94 -3.71 -9.47 6.46
N ARG A 95 -4.50 -8.48 6.85
CA ARG A 95 -5.41 -7.79 5.92
C ARG A 95 -4.65 -7.07 4.81
N LEU A 96 -3.54 -6.40 5.17
CA LEU A 96 -2.68 -5.75 4.19
C LEU A 96 -2.09 -6.77 3.19
N ILE A 97 -1.62 -7.92 3.68
CA ILE A 97 -1.07 -8.96 2.83
C ILE A 97 -2.13 -9.49 1.85
N GLU A 98 -3.35 -9.71 2.31
CA GLU A 98 -4.44 -10.16 1.46
C GLU A 98 -4.73 -9.14 0.34
N PHE A 99 -4.76 -7.86 0.68
CA PHE A 99 -4.94 -6.80 -0.31
C PHE A 99 -3.80 -6.81 -1.34
N CYS A 100 -2.56 -6.97 -0.89
CA CYS A 100 -1.41 -7.04 -1.78
C CYS A 100 -1.45 -8.27 -2.69
N GLN A 101 -1.91 -9.42 -2.18
CA GLN A 101 -2.07 -10.62 -3.00
C GLN A 101 -3.12 -10.41 -4.09
N GLU A 102 -4.25 -9.81 -3.75
CA GLU A 102 -5.33 -9.56 -4.70
C GLU A 102 -4.92 -8.59 -5.81
N ASN A 103 -4.00 -7.69 -5.53
CA ASN A 103 -3.60 -6.62 -6.45
C ASN A 103 -2.18 -6.78 -7.00
N ALA A 104 -1.54 -7.91 -6.79
CA ALA A 104 -0.17 -8.21 -7.24
C ALA A 104 0.85 -7.16 -6.77
N LEU A 105 0.75 -6.75 -5.51
CA LEU A 105 1.65 -5.79 -4.89
C LEU A 105 2.66 -6.49 -4.00
N VAL A 106 3.82 -5.86 -3.82
CA VAL A 106 4.91 -6.36 -2.97
C VAL A 106 5.16 -5.35 -1.87
N ILE A 107 5.36 -5.84 -0.65
CA ILE A 107 5.75 -5.01 0.48
C ILE A 107 7.27 -4.93 0.49
N ALA A 108 7.81 -3.88 -0.12
CA ALA A 108 9.23 -3.79 -0.48
C ALA A 108 10.18 -3.81 0.72
N ASN A 109 9.81 -3.17 1.83
CA ASN A 109 10.70 -3.10 3.00
C ASN A 109 10.89 -4.43 3.71
N THR A 110 10.12 -5.46 3.36
CA THR A 110 10.30 -6.82 3.90
C THR A 110 11.33 -7.63 3.11
N LEU A 111 11.78 -7.12 1.96
CA LEU A 111 12.73 -7.79 1.08
C LEU A 111 14.19 -7.54 1.44
N PHE A 112 14.46 -6.54 2.28
CA PHE A 112 15.81 -6.12 2.62
C PHE A 112 16.00 -6.12 4.12
N GLN A 113 17.21 -6.48 4.56
CA GLN A 113 17.57 -6.39 5.97
C GLN A 113 17.65 -4.92 6.38
N GLN A 114 16.93 -4.58 7.47
CA GLN A 114 16.93 -3.23 7.99
C GLN A 114 18.01 -3.07 9.05
N HIS A 115 18.79 -2.00 8.94
CA HIS A 115 19.79 -1.64 9.93
C HIS A 115 19.22 -0.50 10.79
N LEU A 116 19.08 -0.77 12.07
CA LEU A 116 18.58 0.20 13.02
C LEU A 116 19.72 0.93 13.73
#